data_51a9efa7ab4861e59ade748c04d78dd9
#
_entry.id   51a9efa7ab4861e59ade748c04d78dd9
#
_cell.length_a   1.000
_cell.length_b   1.000
_cell.length_c   1.000
_cell.angle_alpha   90.00
_cell.angle_beta   90.00
_cell.angle_gamma   90.00
#
_symmetry.space_group_name_H-M   'P 1'
#
loop_
_entity.id
_entity.type
_entity.pdbx_description
1 polymer ?
#
loop_
_entity_poly.entity_id
_entity_poly.type
_entity_poly.pdbx_seq_one_letter_code
_entity_poly.pdbx_strand_id
1 'polypeptide(L)'
;MNKILSSALALSLAAGFALAGEHPIGEPVEANGMEIAAVYLEPIDMEPKGVDLAPSLADLHLEADIHAIKGNKNGFGEGEWIPYLKINYELKNLDNGKTKKGTFMPIVASDGPHYGANVKMDTGVGNYELKFHIDNPEKQGFGRHADKETGVGKWFEPFTTTYKFQWTGGPVK
;
A
#
# COMPACT_ATOMS: atom_id res chain seq x y z
N MET A 1 0.57 1.10 -53.95
CA MET A 1 -0.48 0.92 -52.96
C MET A 1 0.20 0.72 -51.59
N ASN A 2 0.37 1.81 -50.86
CA ASN A 2 1.02 1.78 -49.52
C ASN A 2 -0.05 1.57 -48.45
N LYS A 3 0.06 0.45 -47.75
CA LYS A 3 -0.78 0.19 -46.57
C LYS A 3 -0.13 0.83 -45.35
N ILE A 4 -0.73 1.89 -44.86
CA ILE A 4 -0.39 2.51 -43.58
C ILE A 4 -1.00 1.62 -42.47
N LEU A 5 -0.18 0.93 -41.71
CA LEU A 5 -0.59 0.30 -40.46
C LEU A 5 -0.68 1.38 -39.38
N SER A 6 -1.91 1.72 -39.01
CA SER A 6 -2.15 2.54 -37.83
C SER A 6 -2.07 1.65 -36.59
N SER A 7 -1.02 1.77 -35.84
CA SER A 7 -0.90 1.19 -34.50
C SER A 7 -1.73 2.04 -33.53
N ALA A 8 -2.87 1.52 -33.11
CA ALA A 8 -3.65 2.11 -32.02
C ALA A 8 -2.94 1.77 -30.69
N LEU A 9 -2.34 2.77 -30.08
CA LEU A 9 -1.82 2.71 -28.72
C LEU A 9 -3.02 2.72 -27.76
N ALA A 10 -3.36 1.56 -27.21
CA ALA A 10 -4.36 1.47 -26.17
C ALA A 10 -3.76 2.04 -24.87
N LEU A 11 -4.12 3.29 -24.56
CA LEU A 11 -3.86 3.91 -23.27
C LEU A 11 -4.85 3.28 -22.29
N SER A 12 -4.40 2.31 -21.49
CA SER A 12 -5.16 1.82 -20.34
C SER A 12 -5.16 2.94 -19.29
N LEU A 13 -6.27 3.69 -19.21
CA LEU A 13 -6.55 4.51 -18.05
C LEU A 13 -6.78 3.56 -16.87
N ALA A 14 -5.79 3.39 -16.02
CA ALA A 14 -6.01 2.95 -14.66
C ALA A 14 -6.77 4.12 -13.98
N ALA A 15 -8.09 4.03 -13.93
CA ALA A 15 -8.92 4.91 -13.14
C ALA A 15 -8.71 4.50 -11.67
N GLY A 16 -7.62 4.96 -11.06
CA GLY A 16 -7.52 4.99 -9.62
C GLY A 16 -8.63 5.93 -9.13
N PHE A 17 -9.60 5.39 -8.42
CA PHE A 17 -10.54 6.19 -7.65
C PHE A 17 -9.74 6.81 -6.50
N ALA A 18 -9.19 8.02 -6.72
CA ALA A 18 -8.76 8.84 -5.60
C ALA A 18 -10.03 9.23 -4.85
N LEU A 19 -10.24 8.64 -3.68
CA LEU A 19 -11.26 9.12 -2.74
C LEU A 19 -10.92 10.55 -2.34
N ALA A 20 -11.93 11.35 -2.11
CA ALA A 20 -11.73 12.76 -1.74
C ALA A 20 -10.90 12.82 -0.45
N GLY A 21 -9.66 13.31 -0.55
CA GLY A 21 -8.73 13.45 0.58
C GLY A 21 -7.48 12.55 0.51
N GLU A 22 -7.42 11.57 -0.39
CA GLU A 22 -6.23 10.73 -0.57
C GLU A 22 -5.21 11.36 -1.52
N HIS A 23 -3.94 11.22 -1.14
CA HIS A 23 -2.79 11.67 -1.92
C HIS A 23 -1.93 10.48 -2.31
N PRO A 24 -1.91 10.08 -3.59
CA PRO A 24 -1.05 8.99 -4.06
C PRO A 24 0.43 9.27 -3.82
N ILE A 25 1.16 8.25 -3.40
CA ILE A 25 2.61 8.26 -3.24
C ILE A 25 3.25 7.44 -4.37
N GLY A 26 3.73 8.11 -5.41
CA GLY A 26 4.28 7.45 -6.60
C GLY A 26 3.22 6.66 -7.37
N GLU A 27 3.68 5.70 -8.17
CA GLU A 27 2.82 4.80 -8.92
C GLU A 27 2.67 3.46 -8.19
N PRO A 28 1.52 2.77 -8.30
CA PRO A 28 1.36 1.42 -7.77
C PRO A 28 2.43 0.45 -8.32
N VAL A 29 2.83 -0.50 -7.50
CA VAL A 29 3.79 -1.54 -7.85
C VAL A 29 3.09 -2.88 -7.97
N GLU A 30 3.20 -3.55 -9.12
CA GLU A 30 2.74 -4.92 -9.27
C GLU A 30 3.85 -5.91 -8.88
N ALA A 31 3.59 -6.75 -7.88
CA ALA A 31 4.50 -7.80 -7.44
C ALA A 31 3.74 -8.99 -6.85
N ASN A 32 4.23 -10.20 -7.08
CA ASN A 32 3.72 -11.44 -6.47
C ASN A 32 2.20 -11.65 -6.65
N GLY A 33 1.63 -11.20 -7.77
CA GLY A 33 0.20 -11.31 -8.06
C GLY A 33 -0.66 -10.29 -7.31
N MET A 34 -0.07 -9.21 -6.84
CA MET A 34 -0.72 -8.11 -6.14
C MET A 34 -0.36 -6.77 -6.78
N GLU A 35 -1.29 -5.83 -6.76
CA GLU A 35 -1.03 -4.40 -6.90
C GLU A 35 -0.87 -3.82 -5.49
N ILE A 36 0.17 -3.04 -5.29
CA ILE A 36 0.51 -2.39 -4.02
C ILE A 36 0.57 -0.89 -4.27
N ALA A 37 -0.45 -0.17 -3.82
CA ALA A 37 -0.49 1.28 -3.85
C ALA A 37 -0.09 1.86 -2.50
N ALA A 38 0.54 3.03 -2.52
CA ALA A 38 0.84 3.80 -1.33
C ALA A 38 0.10 5.13 -1.41
N VAL A 39 -0.63 5.48 -0.36
CA VAL A 39 -1.36 6.74 -0.26
C VAL A 39 -1.17 7.36 1.13
N TYR A 40 -1.45 8.65 1.26
CA TYR A 40 -1.61 9.29 2.56
C TYR A 40 -2.79 10.27 2.53
N LEU A 41 -3.37 10.49 3.70
CA LEU A 41 -4.47 11.42 3.91
C LEU A 41 -4.35 12.11 5.27
N GLU A 42 -5.34 12.93 5.64
CA GLU A 42 -5.41 13.50 6.99
C GLU A 42 -5.43 12.40 8.06
N PRO A 43 -4.87 12.66 9.27
CA PRO A 43 -4.93 11.69 10.36
C PRO A 43 -6.36 11.27 10.68
N ILE A 44 -6.58 9.97 10.83
CA ILE A 44 -7.90 9.38 11.09
C ILE A 44 -8.10 9.04 12.57
N ASP A 45 -9.36 9.02 13.00
CA ASP A 45 -9.74 8.58 14.34
C ASP A 45 -10.07 7.07 14.33
N MET A 46 -9.33 6.32 15.16
CA MET A 46 -9.41 4.85 15.22
C MET A 46 -10.16 4.34 16.44
N GLU A 47 -10.81 3.20 16.27
CA GLU A 47 -11.34 2.39 17.35
C GLU A 47 -10.79 0.96 17.30
N PRO A 48 -10.53 0.31 18.47
CA PRO A 48 -10.62 0.89 19.83
C PRO A 48 -9.56 1.97 20.06
N LYS A 49 -9.86 2.93 20.94
CA LYS A 49 -8.90 4.01 21.25
C LYS A 49 -7.58 3.45 21.77
N GLY A 50 -6.47 4.04 21.33
CA GLY A 50 -5.12 3.67 21.75
C GLY A 50 -4.47 2.53 20.94
N VAL A 51 -5.13 2.01 19.91
CA VAL A 51 -4.52 1.01 19.01
C VAL A 51 -3.54 1.66 18.02
N ASP A 52 -3.74 2.96 17.74
CA ASP A 52 -2.90 3.76 16.86
C ASP A 52 -2.64 5.14 17.49
N LEU A 53 -1.74 5.93 16.88
CA LEU A 53 -1.47 7.29 17.30
C LEU A 53 -2.73 8.16 17.15
N ALA A 54 -3.08 8.89 18.19
CA ALA A 54 -4.25 9.78 18.14
C ALA A 54 -4.10 10.82 17.01
N PRO A 55 -5.20 11.19 16.31
CA PRO A 55 -5.13 12.14 15.19
C PRO A 55 -4.48 13.47 15.55
N SER A 56 -4.72 13.96 16.77
CA SER A 56 -4.12 15.22 17.27
C SER A 56 -2.61 15.17 17.46
N LEU A 57 -2.00 14.00 17.44
CA LEU A 57 -0.56 13.77 17.60
C LEU A 57 0.11 13.37 16.27
N ALA A 58 -0.66 13.03 15.26
CA ALA A 58 -0.20 12.65 13.94
C ALA A 58 -0.18 13.84 12.97
N ASP A 59 0.52 13.70 11.87
CA ASP A 59 0.55 14.66 10.78
C ASP A 59 -0.12 14.13 9.51
N LEU A 60 -0.15 12.80 9.35
CA LEU A 60 -0.85 12.10 8.25
C LEU A 60 -1.27 10.70 8.69
N HIS A 61 -2.21 10.12 7.95
CA HIS A 61 -2.48 8.68 7.92
C HIS A 61 -1.81 8.10 6.68
N LEU A 62 -0.95 7.10 6.85
CA LEU A 62 -0.22 6.43 5.77
C LEU A 62 -0.85 5.08 5.52
N GLU A 63 -1.10 4.74 4.27
CA GLU A 63 -1.78 3.50 3.86
C GLU A 63 -1.00 2.71 2.82
N ALA A 64 -1.21 1.41 2.83
CA ALA A 64 -0.87 0.48 1.78
C ALA A 64 -2.15 -0.26 1.34
N ASP A 65 -2.61 0.05 0.14
CA ASP A 65 -3.71 -0.64 -0.51
C ASP A 65 -3.16 -1.80 -1.32
N ILE A 66 -3.52 -3.01 -0.91
CA ILE A 66 -2.95 -4.22 -1.51
C ILE A 66 -4.06 -5.16 -1.96
N HIS A 67 -4.20 -5.28 -3.27
CA HIS A 67 -5.25 -6.08 -3.90
C HIS A 67 -4.65 -7.10 -4.87
N ALA A 68 -5.33 -8.24 -5.01
CA ALA A 68 -4.95 -9.24 -5.99
C ALA A 68 -5.15 -8.71 -7.41
N ILE A 69 -4.17 -8.94 -8.28
CA ILE A 69 -4.33 -8.73 -9.72
C ILE A 69 -4.80 -10.00 -10.41
N LYS A 70 -5.23 -9.86 -11.66
CA LYS A 70 -5.65 -10.99 -12.49
C LYS A 70 -4.57 -12.08 -12.54
N GLY A 71 -4.99 -13.30 -12.28
CA GLY A 71 -4.08 -14.46 -12.28
C GLY A 71 -3.29 -14.65 -10.98
N ASN A 72 -3.71 -14.02 -9.89
CA ASN A 72 -3.18 -14.31 -8.56
C ASN A 72 -3.20 -15.82 -8.29
N LYS A 73 -2.07 -16.38 -7.82
CA LYS A 73 -1.92 -17.83 -7.63
C LYS A 73 -2.26 -18.28 -6.21
N ASN A 74 -2.53 -17.37 -5.31
CA ASN A 74 -2.79 -17.66 -3.89
C ASN A 74 -4.27 -17.77 -3.55
N GLY A 75 -5.16 -17.87 -4.57
CA GLY A 75 -6.57 -18.13 -4.38
C GLY A 75 -7.45 -16.89 -4.25
N PHE A 76 -6.90 -15.70 -4.48
CA PHE A 76 -7.63 -14.44 -4.46
C PHE A 76 -8.10 -14.04 -5.86
N GLY A 77 -9.34 -13.60 -5.97
CA GLY A 77 -9.90 -13.00 -7.18
C GLY A 77 -9.31 -11.61 -7.45
N GLU A 78 -9.37 -11.16 -8.71
CA GLU A 78 -8.95 -9.81 -9.10
C GLU A 78 -9.70 -8.75 -8.28
N GLY A 79 -8.97 -7.81 -7.66
CA GLY A 79 -9.50 -6.76 -6.81
C GLY A 79 -9.76 -7.18 -5.36
N GLU A 80 -9.59 -8.44 -4.99
CA GLU A 80 -9.74 -8.85 -3.58
C GLU A 80 -8.55 -8.36 -2.74
N TRP A 81 -8.86 -7.82 -1.58
CA TRP A 81 -7.85 -7.42 -0.59
C TRP A 81 -7.08 -8.64 -0.06
N ILE A 82 -5.78 -8.52 0.12
CA ILE A 82 -4.94 -9.61 0.62
C ILE A 82 -4.80 -9.49 2.15
N PRO A 83 -5.40 -10.41 2.94
CA PRO A 83 -5.34 -10.37 4.40
C PRO A 83 -4.03 -10.94 4.94
N TYR A 84 -3.80 -10.71 6.25
CA TYR A 84 -2.70 -11.28 7.03
C TYR A 84 -1.28 -10.94 6.53
N LEU A 85 -1.09 -9.90 5.73
CA LEU A 85 0.23 -9.38 5.45
C LEU A 85 0.80 -8.71 6.71
N LYS A 86 2.10 -8.85 6.95
CA LYS A 86 2.80 -8.00 7.89
C LYS A 86 3.62 -6.98 7.11
N ILE A 87 3.30 -5.71 7.31
CA ILE A 87 3.91 -4.61 6.56
C ILE A 87 4.60 -3.67 7.53
N ASN A 88 5.92 -3.53 7.37
CA ASN A 88 6.69 -2.51 8.06
C ASN A 88 7.00 -1.40 7.06
N TYR A 89 6.79 -0.14 7.45
CA TYR A 89 7.17 1.00 6.63
C TYR A 89 8.46 1.65 7.11
N GLU A 90 9.19 2.21 6.17
CA GLU A 90 10.35 3.07 6.39
C GLU A 90 10.20 4.34 5.56
N LEU A 91 10.10 5.49 6.23
CA LEU A 91 10.09 6.83 5.65
C LEU A 91 11.46 7.47 5.85
N LYS A 92 12.22 7.65 4.78
CA LYS A 92 13.52 8.32 4.80
C LYS A 92 13.41 9.70 4.17
N ASN A 93 13.64 10.74 4.96
CA ASN A 93 13.78 12.10 4.43
C ASN A 93 15.13 12.20 3.70
N LEU A 94 15.10 12.42 2.40
CA LEU A 94 16.28 12.43 1.53
C LEU A 94 17.09 13.72 1.66
N ASP A 95 16.48 14.79 2.16
CA ASP A 95 17.11 16.10 2.29
C ASP A 95 17.98 16.22 3.56
N ASN A 96 17.63 15.46 4.62
CA ASN A 96 18.36 15.49 5.89
C ASN A 96 18.83 14.12 6.40
N GLY A 97 18.48 13.04 5.72
CA GLY A 97 18.87 11.66 6.03
C GLY A 97 18.15 11.00 7.21
N LYS A 98 17.24 11.70 7.90
CA LYS A 98 16.47 11.14 9.02
C LYS A 98 15.48 10.08 8.53
N THR A 99 15.25 9.08 9.38
CA THR A 99 14.36 7.94 9.05
C THR A 99 13.34 7.73 10.16
N LYS A 100 12.10 7.48 9.76
CA LYS A 100 10.99 7.03 10.59
C LYS A 100 10.58 5.62 10.16
N LYS A 101 10.31 4.75 11.13
CA LYS A 101 9.85 3.37 10.87
C LYS A 101 8.63 3.06 11.71
N GLY A 102 7.79 2.17 11.20
CA GLY A 102 6.64 1.66 11.93
C GLY A 102 6.09 0.40 11.28
N THR A 103 5.00 -0.08 11.83
CA THR A 103 4.28 -1.26 11.34
C THR A 103 2.84 -0.87 11.11
N PHE A 104 2.27 -1.27 9.99
CA PHE A 104 0.86 -1.09 9.70
C PHE A 104 0.00 -2.12 10.44
N MET A 105 -1.23 -1.73 10.71
CA MET A 105 -2.30 -2.62 11.14
C MET A 105 -3.33 -2.77 10.02
N PRO A 106 -4.08 -3.88 9.96
CA PRO A 106 -5.25 -3.99 9.11
C PRO A 106 -6.36 -3.09 9.65
N ILE A 107 -6.94 -2.28 8.76
CA ILE A 107 -7.98 -1.30 9.07
C ILE A 107 -9.11 -1.49 8.06
N VAL A 108 -10.32 -1.08 8.40
CA VAL A 108 -11.44 -1.01 7.46
C VAL A 108 -12.04 0.40 7.47
N ALA A 109 -12.23 0.96 6.29
CA ALA A 109 -12.91 2.22 6.05
C ALA A 109 -14.14 2.03 5.14
N SER A 110 -14.80 3.10 4.77
CA SER A 110 -16.03 3.04 3.94
C SER A 110 -15.80 2.48 2.53
N ASP A 111 -14.59 2.52 2.06
CA ASP A 111 -14.10 2.06 0.73
C ASP A 111 -13.50 0.66 0.76
N GLY A 112 -13.29 0.10 1.96
CA GLY A 112 -12.80 -1.25 2.10
C GLY A 112 -11.68 -1.42 3.12
N PRO A 113 -11.14 -2.65 3.21
CA PRO A 113 -10.01 -2.94 4.09
C PRO A 113 -8.68 -2.55 3.43
N HIS A 114 -7.78 -2.02 4.24
CA HIS A 114 -6.41 -1.63 3.88
C HIS A 114 -5.44 -1.86 5.05
N TYR A 115 -4.17 -1.56 4.84
CA TYR A 115 -3.15 -1.53 5.90
C TYR A 115 -2.72 -0.10 6.13
N GLY A 116 -2.75 0.39 7.37
CA GLY A 116 -2.44 1.78 7.64
C GLY A 116 -1.94 2.07 9.05
N ALA A 117 -1.50 3.31 9.25
CA ALA A 117 -1.15 3.88 10.55
C ALA A 117 -1.15 5.41 10.51
N ASN A 118 -1.55 6.02 11.59
CA ASN A 118 -1.30 7.44 11.82
C ASN A 118 0.19 7.69 12.10
N VAL A 119 0.79 8.65 11.42
CA VAL A 119 2.24 8.90 11.47
C VAL A 119 2.53 10.35 11.85
N LYS A 120 3.45 10.53 12.81
CA LYS A 120 4.07 11.81 13.11
C LYS A 120 5.29 12.00 12.23
N MET A 121 5.31 13.06 11.41
CA MET A 121 6.39 13.38 10.48
C MET A 121 7.50 14.21 11.17
N ASP A 122 8.02 13.68 12.29
CA ASP A 122 9.07 14.29 13.11
C ASP A 122 10.46 14.36 12.43
N THR A 123 10.58 13.76 11.26
CA THR A 123 11.74 13.86 10.37
C THR A 123 11.74 15.14 9.53
N GLY A 124 10.68 15.96 9.59
CA GLY A 124 10.56 17.27 8.94
C GLY A 124 10.00 17.21 7.52
N VAL A 125 9.79 18.39 6.93
CA VAL A 125 9.40 18.54 5.52
C VAL A 125 10.54 18.15 4.59
N GLY A 126 10.21 17.81 3.32
CA GLY A 126 11.23 17.50 2.32
C GLY A 126 10.83 16.38 1.35
N ASN A 127 11.82 15.90 0.60
CA ASN A 127 11.66 14.78 -0.30
C ASN A 127 11.86 13.47 0.46
N TYR A 128 10.96 12.51 0.22
CA TYR A 128 10.97 11.23 0.93
C TYR A 128 11.10 10.04 -0.02
N GLU A 129 11.80 9.02 0.48
CA GLU A 129 11.71 7.65 0.02
C GLU A 129 10.91 6.86 1.05
N LEU A 130 9.80 6.24 0.60
CA LEU A 130 8.99 5.33 1.39
C LEU A 130 9.26 3.91 0.92
N LYS A 131 9.52 3.00 1.88
CA LYS A 131 9.61 1.57 1.65
C LYS A 131 8.55 0.82 2.43
N PHE A 132 7.91 -0.15 1.78
CA PHE A 132 7.11 -1.17 2.44
C PHE A 132 7.87 -2.49 2.40
N HIS A 133 8.18 -3.03 3.58
CA HIS A 133 8.73 -4.36 3.74
C HIS A 133 7.56 -5.31 4.05
N ILE A 134 7.24 -6.17 3.11
CA ILE A 134 6.02 -6.99 3.12
C ILE A 134 6.41 -8.45 3.38
N ASP A 135 5.99 -8.98 4.52
CA ASP A 135 6.05 -10.40 4.85
C ASP A 135 4.75 -11.09 4.40
N ASN A 136 4.86 -12.35 3.98
CA ASN A 136 3.73 -13.14 3.54
C ASN A 136 2.79 -13.53 4.71
N PRO A 137 1.53 -13.93 4.42
CA PRO A 137 0.54 -14.26 5.44
C PRO A 137 0.85 -15.51 6.28
N GLU A 138 1.70 -16.43 5.81
CA GLU A 138 2.00 -17.69 6.50
C GLU A 138 2.55 -17.45 7.91
N LYS A 139 3.45 -16.48 8.06
CA LYS A 139 4.05 -16.12 9.36
C LYS A 139 3.04 -15.51 10.34
N GLN A 140 1.88 -15.07 9.83
CA GLN A 140 0.76 -14.57 10.62
C GLN A 140 -0.30 -15.67 10.90
N GLY A 141 0.01 -16.93 10.56
CA GLY A 141 -0.87 -18.06 10.81
C GLY A 141 -1.94 -18.29 9.75
N PHE A 142 -1.86 -17.61 8.59
CA PHE A 142 -2.80 -17.82 7.49
C PHE A 142 -2.35 -18.99 6.63
N GLY A 143 -2.99 -20.15 6.83
CA GLY A 143 -2.71 -21.37 6.08
C GLY A 143 -3.21 -21.30 4.64
N ARG A 144 -2.73 -22.22 3.81
CA ARG A 144 -3.24 -22.47 2.45
C ARG A 144 -3.47 -23.95 2.23
N HIS A 145 -4.38 -24.30 1.35
CA HIS A 145 -4.49 -25.69 0.87
C HIS A 145 -3.31 -26.01 -0.05
N ALA A 146 -2.73 -27.17 0.14
CA ALA A 146 -1.56 -27.62 -0.62
C ALA A 146 -1.78 -28.96 -1.33
N ASP A 147 -3.00 -29.52 -1.25
CA ASP A 147 -3.40 -30.73 -1.94
C ASP A 147 -3.61 -30.51 -3.45
N LYS A 148 -3.77 -31.60 -4.19
CA LYS A 148 -3.87 -31.55 -5.65
C LYS A 148 -5.20 -30.95 -6.17
N GLU A 149 -6.27 -31.09 -5.39
CA GLU A 149 -7.63 -30.74 -5.85
C GLU A 149 -8.02 -29.31 -5.53
N THR A 150 -7.63 -28.83 -4.36
CA THR A 150 -8.03 -27.50 -3.85
C THR A 150 -6.85 -26.59 -3.51
N GLY A 151 -5.62 -27.07 -3.73
CA GLY A 151 -4.41 -26.35 -3.40
C GLY A 151 -4.20 -25.08 -4.22
N VAL A 152 -3.68 -24.05 -3.56
CA VAL A 152 -3.27 -22.79 -4.17
C VAL A 152 -1.74 -22.68 -4.19
N GLY A 153 -1.22 -21.67 -4.90
CA GLY A 153 0.21 -21.43 -5.01
C GLY A 153 0.88 -21.21 -3.66
N LYS A 154 2.18 -21.51 -3.57
CA LYS A 154 2.99 -21.16 -2.40
C LYS A 154 2.99 -19.66 -2.18
N TRP A 155 3.07 -19.27 -0.90
CA TRP A 155 3.31 -17.87 -0.55
C TRP A 155 4.64 -17.37 -1.13
N PHE A 156 4.69 -16.10 -1.41
CA PHE A 156 5.87 -15.40 -1.88
C PHE A 156 6.91 -15.23 -0.76
N GLU A 157 8.17 -15.03 -1.13
CA GLU A 157 9.21 -14.63 -0.18
C GLU A 157 9.03 -13.15 0.19
N PRO A 158 9.38 -12.74 1.42
CA PRO A 158 9.33 -11.34 1.82
C PRO A 158 10.03 -10.44 0.82
N PHE A 159 9.42 -9.28 0.51
CA PHE A 159 9.93 -8.35 -0.48
C PHE A 159 9.72 -6.89 -0.05
N THR A 160 10.28 -5.97 -0.83
CA THR A 160 10.19 -4.52 -0.55
C THR A 160 9.71 -3.79 -1.78
N THR A 161 8.75 -2.89 -1.61
CA THR A 161 8.39 -1.87 -2.60
C THR A 161 8.96 -0.52 -2.19
N THR A 162 9.20 0.37 -3.16
CA THR A 162 9.81 1.68 -2.90
C THR A 162 9.09 2.75 -3.69
N TYR A 163 8.76 3.85 -3.01
CA TYR A 163 8.03 5.00 -3.54
C TYR A 163 8.77 6.29 -3.22
N LYS A 164 8.45 7.36 -3.94
CA LYS A 164 8.99 8.70 -3.66
C LYS A 164 7.88 9.73 -3.68
N PHE A 165 7.92 10.67 -2.74
CA PHE A 165 7.00 11.78 -2.66
C PHE A 165 7.63 12.99 -1.99
N GLN A 166 6.96 14.13 -2.05
CA GLN A 166 7.34 15.32 -1.33
C GLN A 166 6.32 15.57 -0.21
N TRP A 167 6.81 15.74 1.02
CA TRP A 167 6.03 16.17 2.18
C TRP A 167 6.30 17.65 2.45
N THR A 168 5.27 18.48 2.36
CA THR A 168 5.40 19.96 2.51
C THR A 168 4.96 20.46 3.89
N GLY A 169 4.50 19.55 4.75
CA GLY A 169 4.03 19.88 6.10
C GLY A 169 2.56 20.31 6.15
N GLY A 170 1.99 20.27 7.35
CA GLY A 170 0.61 20.64 7.63
C GLY A 170 -0.40 19.52 7.37
N PRO A 171 -1.63 19.67 7.89
CA PRO A 171 -2.71 18.83 7.45
C PRO A 171 -2.95 19.10 5.96
N VAL A 172 -3.15 18.04 5.23
CA VAL A 172 -3.61 18.13 3.84
C VAL A 172 -5.00 18.74 3.88
N LYS A 173 -5.16 19.96 3.34
CA LYS A 173 -6.45 20.63 3.27
C LYS A 173 -7.15 20.32 1.98
#